data_04c88d8f73f974d1e5aa3830c96292d4
#
_entry.id   04c88d8f73f974d1e5aa3830c96292d4
#
_cell.length_a   1.000
_cell.length_b   1.000
_cell.length_c   1.000
_cell.angle_alpha   90.00
_cell.angle_beta   90.00
_cell.angle_gamma   90.00
#
_symmetry.space_group_name_H-M   'P 1'
#
loop_
_entity.id
_entity.type
_entity.pdbx_description
1 polymer ?
#
loop_
_entity_poly.entity_id
_entity_poly.type
_entity_poly.pdbx_seq_one_letter_code
_entity_poly.pdbx_strand_id
1 'polypeptide(L)'
;MSVELTVNGEAVQLEEGRDLATGLREAGYTEVKCGCDGGTCGISKVFVDGSLELACGMDVSEAAGTEVETVANLGTQSDLHPIQQAFVDHHAVQSGFSTGGHIMSAKALLDENPDPTEAEVRAAIDDVVDRETGYQKPVEAILDAAERMRDADAPADTGSNPRGDTNE
;
A
#
# COMPACT_ATOMS: atom_id res chain seq x y z
N MET A 1 2.78 -6.32 -29.73
CA MET A 1 3.11 -4.87 -29.76
C MET A 1 3.44 -4.50 -28.31
N SER A 2 4.10 -3.38 -28.06
CA SER A 2 4.38 -2.90 -26.71
C SER A 2 3.64 -1.59 -26.45
N VAL A 3 3.26 -1.38 -25.20
CA VAL A 3 2.68 -0.11 -24.73
C VAL A 3 3.64 0.54 -23.75
N GLU A 4 3.62 1.86 -23.70
CA GLU A 4 4.36 2.65 -22.72
C GLU A 4 3.43 3.05 -21.58
N LEU A 5 3.93 2.95 -20.35
CA LEU A 5 3.30 3.43 -19.12
C LEU A 5 4.39 3.92 -18.16
N THR A 6 3.99 4.59 -17.09
CA THR A 6 4.91 4.98 -16.03
C THR A 6 4.75 4.04 -14.85
N VAL A 7 5.85 3.51 -14.30
CA VAL A 7 5.82 2.67 -13.10
C VAL A 7 6.74 3.28 -12.06
N ASN A 8 6.20 3.65 -10.91
CA ASN A 8 6.95 4.29 -9.82
C ASN A 8 7.77 5.51 -10.30
N GLY A 9 7.20 6.30 -11.24
CA GLY A 9 7.84 7.48 -11.82
C GLY A 9 8.82 7.20 -12.97
N GLU A 10 9.01 5.93 -13.39
CA GLU A 10 9.89 5.55 -14.49
C GLU A 10 9.09 5.12 -15.72
N ALA A 11 9.44 5.59 -16.92
CA ALA A 11 8.82 5.15 -18.16
C ALA A 11 9.22 3.72 -18.49
N VAL A 12 8.25 2.85 -18.74
CA VAL A 12 8.44 1.42 -18.97
C VAL A 12 7.67 0.97 -20.21
N GLN A 13 8.28 0.08 -20.99
CA GLN A 13 7.65 -0.56 -22.13
C GLN A 13 7.26 -1.99 -21.75
N LEU A 14 5.96 -2.33 -21.82
CA LEU A 14 5.44 -3.66 -21.57
C LEU A 14 4.87 -4.28 -22.85
N GLU A 15 5.01 -5.59 -23.00
CA GLU A 15 4.42 -6.32 -24.14
C GLU A 15 2.92 -6.57 -23.90
N GLU A 16 2.10 -6.29 -24.92
CA GLU A 16 0.67 -6.61 -24.93
C GLU A 16 0.39 -8.12 -24.91
N GLY A 17 -0.86 -8.48 -24.64
CA GLY A 17 -1.34 -9.86 -24.70
C GLY A 17 -1.05 -10.66 -23.43
N ARG A 18 -0.85 -9.98 -22.32
CA ARG A 18 -0.70 -10.54 -20.97
C ARG A 18 -1.34 -9.62 -19.95
N ASP A 19 -1.59 -10.14 -18.75
CA ASP A 19 -2.03 -9.31 -17.63
C ASP A 19 -0.90 -8.38 -17.13
N LEU A 20 -1.30 -7.25 -16.51
CA LEU A 20 -0.38 -6.21 -16.05
C LEU A 20 0.59 -6.75 -14.99
N ALA A 21 0.16 -7.65 -14.08
CA ALA A 21 1.05 -8.21 -13.07
C ALA A 21 2.18 -9.04 -13.69
N THR A 22 1.88 -9.81 -14.73
CA THR A 22 2.88 -10.56 -15.49
C THR A 22 3.82 -9.61 -16.22
N GLY A 23 3.30 -8.58 -16.90
CA GLY A 23 4.11 -7.57 -17.60
C GLY A 23 5.06 -6.83 -16.63
N LEU A 24 4.55 -6.37 -15.49
CA LEU A 24 5.36 -5.69 -14.47
C LEU A 24 6.48 -6.59 -13.94
N ARG A 25 6.19 -7.85 -13.62
CA ARG A 25 7.18 -8.79 -13.11
C ARG A 25 8.28 -9.12 -14.12
N GLU A 26 7.96 -9.25 -15.39
CA GLU A 26 8.94 -9.44 -16.46
C GLU A 26 9.82 -8.19 -16.66
N ALA A 27 9.28 -7.00 -16.42
CA ALA A 27 10.03 -5.75 -16.40
C ALA A 27 10.88 -5.54 -15.13
N GLY A 28 10.80 -6.46 -14.14
CA GLY A 28 11.64 -6.42 -12.94
C GLY A 28 10.92 -6.02 -11.65
N TYR A 29 9.64 -5.62 -11.70
CA TYR A 29 8.83 -5.25 -10.51
C TYR A 29 8.34 -6.50 -9.78
N THR A 30 9.26 -7.24 -9.18
CA THR A 30 9.02 -8.55 -8.57
C THR A 30 8.29 -8.48 -7.22
N GLU A 31 8.13 -7.30 -6.65
CA GLU A 31 7.29 -7.02 -5.49
C GLU A 31 5.80 -7.20 -5.78
N VAL A 32 5.36 -7.04 -7.04
CA VAL A 32 4.00 -7.39 -7.48
C VAL A 32 3.88 -8.91 -7.50
N LYS A 33 3.18 -9.49 -6.53
CA LYS A 33 3.02 -10.93 -6.39
C LYS A 33 1.75 -11.41 -7.09
N CYS A 34 1.80 -12.63 -7.66
CA CYS A 34 0.63 -13.30 -8.24
C CYS A 34 0.39 -14.60 -7.49
N GLY A 35 -0.78 -14.72 -6.84
CA GLY A 35 -1.17 -15.90 -6.05
C GLY A 35 -2.26 -16.75 -6.70
N CYS A 36 -2.83 -16.31 -7.82
CA CYS A 36 -3.91 -17.00 -8.53
C CYS A 36 -3.92 -16.62 -10.01
N ASP A 37 -4.75 -17.32 -10.78
CA ASP A 37 -4.94 -17.11 -12.22
C ASP A 37 -6.24 -16.31 -12.46
N GLY A 38 -6.33 -15.05 -12.04
CA GLY A 38 -7.49 -14.22 -12.41
C GLY A 38 -8.22 -13.48 -11.29
N GLY A 39 -7.49 -12.79 -10.43
CA GLY A 39 -8.08 -11.72 -9.62
C GLY A 39 -8.85 -12.14 -8.35
N THR A 40 -8.65 -13.36 -7.84
CA THR A 40 -9.42 -13.85 -6.68
C THR A 40 -8.67 -13.79 -5.34
N CYS A 41 -7.34 -13.58 -5.35
CA CYS A 41 -6.54 -13.64 -4.11
C CYS A 41 -6.19 -12.27 -3.52
N GLY A 42 -6.47 -11.17 -4.21
CA GLY A 42 -6.23 -9.81 -3.72
C GLY A 42 -4.75 -9.42 -3.55
N ILE A 43 -3.80 -10.24 -4.02
CA ILE A 43 -2.36 -10.06 -3.71
C ILE A 43 -1.66 -9.10 -4.66
N SER A 44 -2.07 -9.07 -5.95
CA SER A 44 -1.42 -8.28 -7.00
C SER A 44 -1.89 -6.81 -7.06
N LYS A 45 -2.21 -6.22 -5.92
CA LYS A 45 -2.71 -4.84 -5.85
C LYS A 45 -1.63 -3.83 -6.19
N VAL A 46 -2.00 -2.88 -7.04
CA VAL A 46 -1.23 -1.70 -7.44
C VAL A 46 -2.18 -0.51 -7.52
N PHE A 47 -1.68 0.72 -7.45
CA PHE A 47 -2.46 1.86 -7.88
C PHE A 47 -2.25 2.10 -9.39
N VAL A 48 -3.32 2.37 -10.11
CA VAL A 48 -3.32 2.79 -11.51
C VAL A 48 -4.05 4.12 -11.58
N ASP A 49 -3.36 5.18 -11.94
CA ASP A 49 -3.88 6.57 -11.91
C ASP A 49 -4.57 6.91 -10.57
N GLY A 50 -4.01 6.45 -9.46
CA GLY A 50 -4.51 6.66 -8.10
C GLY A 50 -5.65 5.72 -7.66
N SER A 51 -6.14 4.83 -8.52
CA SER A 51 -7.16 3.83 -8.17
C SER A 51 -6.52 2.50 -7.80
N LEU A 52 -6.98 1.86 -6.72
CA LEU A 52 -6.48 0.55 -6.31
C LEU A 52 -7.04 -0.54 -7.22
N GLU A 53 -6.17 -1.23 -7.96
CA GLU A 53 -6.52 -2.22 -8.96
C GLU A 53 -5.79 -3.55 -8.72
N LEU A 54 -6.37 -4.65 -9.24
CA LEU A 54 -5.73 -5.95 -9.30
C LEU A 54 -4.96 -6.09 -10.62
N ALA A 55 -3.65 -5.96 -10.57
CA ALA A 55 -2.82 -6.03 -11.77
C ALA A 55 -2.97 -7.36 -12.56
N CYS A 56 -3.27 -8.49 -11.90
CA CYS A 56 -3.54 -9.75 -12.59
C CYS A 56 -4.95 -9.82 -13.25
N GLY A 57 -5.82 -8.85 -12.97
CA GLY A 57 -7.14 -8.73 -13.57
C GLY A 57 -7.24 -7.70 -14.69
N MET A 58 -6.16 -6.97 -14.98
CA MET A 58 -6.06 -5.91 -15.99
C MET A 58 -5.13 -6.35 -17.13
N ASP A 59 -5.51 -6.14 -18.38
CA ASP A 59 -4.61 -6.36 -19.53
C ASP A 59 -3.59 -5.22 -19.63
N VAL A 60 -2.35 -5.51 -20.04
CA VAL A 60 -1.30 -4.50 -20.26
C VAL A 60 -1.78 -3.38 -21.18
N SER A 61 -2.59 -3.68 -22.19
CA SER A 61 -3.13 -2.68 -23.11
C SER A 61 -4.06 -1.65 -22.45
N GLU A 62 -4.75 -2.04 -21.37
CA GLU A 62 -5.64 -1.15 -20.60
C GLU A 62 -4.84 -0.16 -19.73
N ALA A 63 -3.61 -0.52 -19.35
CA ALA A 63 -2.71 0.33 -18.58
C ALA A 63 -1.86 1.28 -19.47
N ALA A 64 -2.07 1.30 -20.78
CA ALA A 64 -1.29 2.16 -21.70
C ALA A 64 -1.41 3.64 -21.33
N GLY A 65 -0.29 4.30 -21.11
CA GLY A 65 -0.20 5.74 -20.78
C GLY A 65 -0.60 6.09 -19.35
N THR A 66 -0.90 5.12 -18.48
CA THR A 66 -1.23 5.36 -17.07
C THR A 66 0.02 5.45 -16.19
N GLU A 67 -0.16 5.94 -14.96
CA GLU A 67 0.83 5.86 -13.90
C GLU A 67 0.48 4.70 -12.96
N VAL A 68 1.41 3.76 -12.81
CA VAL A 68 1.28 2.60 -11.93
C VAL A 68 2.20 2.76 -10.72
N GLU A 69 1.64 2.67 -9.51
CA GLU A 69 2.43 2.63 -8.28
C GLU A 69 2.37 1.24 -7.65
N THR A 70 3.54 0.70 -7.33
CA THR A 70 3.68 -0.56 -6.60
C THR A 70 3.97 -0.31 -5.11
N VAL A 71 3.88 -1.34 -4.28
CA VAL A 71 4.20 -1.25 -2.85
C VAL A 71 5.64 -0.77 -2.58
N ALA A 72 6.55 -0.92 -3.55
CA ALA A 72 7.93 -0.45 -3.42
C ALA A 72 8.06 1.09 -3.53
N ASN A 73 7.06 1.77 -4.11
CA ASN A 73 7.08 3.23 -4.26
C ASN A 73 6.65 3.96 -2.98
N LEU A 74 6.02 3.29 -2.02
CA LEU A 74 5.50 3.95 -0.81
C LEU A 74 6.59 4.49 0.10
N GLY A 75 7.75 3.85 0.13
CA GLY A 75 8.88 4.27 0.94
C GLY A 75 10.17 3.56 0.53
N THR A 76 11.29 4.00 1.08
CA THR A 76 12.61 3.41 0.84
C THR A 76 13.05 2.54 2.00
N GLN A 77 14.11 1.73 1.81
CA GLN A 77 14.66 0.90 2.87
C GLN A 77 15.16 1.72 4.10
N SER A 78 15.57 2.97 3.88
CA SER A 78 16.03 3.88 4.94
C SER A 78 14.94 4.80 5.48
N ASP A 79 13.80 4.88 4.80
CA ASP A 79 12.68 5.76 5.14
C ASP A 79 11.37 5.07 4.71
N LEU A 80 10.91 4.15 5.55
CA LEU A 80 9.69 3.40 5.31
C LEU A 80 8.46 4.30 5.46
N HIS A 81 7.47 4.10 4.59
CA HIS A 81 6.16 4.69 4.80
C HIS A 81 5.58 4.23 6.15
N PRO A 82 4.81 5.07 6.91
CA PRO A 82 4.25 4.70 8.21
C PRO A 82 3.52 3.35 8.22
N ILE A 83 2.79 3.02 7.17
CA ILE A 83 2.14 1.71 7.01
C ILE A 83 3.18 0.59 6.97
N GLN A 84 4.23 0.73 6.16
CA GLN A 84 5.30 -0.29 6.06
C GLN A 84 6.02 -0.46 7.39
N GLN A 85 6.32 0.65 8.08
CA GLN A 85 6.98 0.62 9.40
C GLN A 85 6.09 -0.07 10.44
N ALA A 86 4.80 0.21 10.47
CA ALA A 86 3.86 -0.45 11.39
C ALA A 86 3.79 -1.96 11.13
N PHE A 87 3.80 -2.41 9.86
CA PHE A 87 3.85 -3.84 9.53
C PHE A 87 5.11 -4.52 10.06
N VAL A 88 6.26 -3.85 10.05
CA VAL A 88 7.51 -4.35 10.64
C VAL A 88 7.39 -4.42 12.16
N ASP A 89 6.96 -3.34 12.81
CA ASP A 89 6.90 -3.20 14.27
C ASP A 89 5.93 -4.21 14.90
N HIS A 90 4.79 -4.46 14.26
CA HIS A 90 3.78 -5.43 14.70
C HIS A 90 4.08 -6.87 14.30
N HIS A 91 5.20 -7.13 13.62
CA HIS A 91 5.52 -8.45 13.07
C HIS A 91 4.42 -9.00 12.13
N ALA A 92 3.78 -8.10 11.38
CA ALA A 92 2.73 -8.42 10.42
C ALA A 92 3.28 -9.00 9.11
N VAL A 93 4.58 -8.89 8.87
CA VAL A 93 5.28 -9.52 7.75
C VAL A 93 5.68 -10.93 8.14
N GLN A 94 4.89 -11.95 7.76
CA GLN A 94 5.16 -13.35 8.09
C GLN A 94 5.62 -14.15 6.87
N SER A 95 4.84 -14.19 5.78
CA SER A 95 5.30 -14.80 4.52
C SER A 95 5.94 -13.79 3.56
N GLY A 96 5.54 -12.53 3.64
CA GLY A 96 5.91 -11.48 2.68
C GLY A 96 5.19 -11.60 1.33
N PHE A 97 4.40 -12.66 1.10
CA PHE A 97 3.73 -12.88 -0.18
C PHE A 97 2.41 -12.07 -0.28
N SER A 98 1.56 -12.12 0.75
CA SER A 98 0.32 -11.35 0.87
C SER A 98 0.53 -9.92 1.37
N THR A 99 1.67 -9.66 2.01
CA THR A 99 1.97 -8.39 2.69
C THR A 99 1.82 -7.17 1.77
N GLY A 100 2.28 -7.24 0.52
CA GLY A 100 2.10 -6.15 -0.45
C GLY A 100 0.63 -5.82 -0.69
N GLY A 101 -0.23 -6.83 -0.86
CA GLY A 101 -1.67 -6.64 -1.02
C GLY A 101 -2.32 -5.98 0.19
N HIS A 102 -1.96 -6.40 1.41
CA HIS A 102 -2.43 -5.76 2.65
C HIS A 102 -1.99 -4.29 2.75
N ILE A 103 -0.71 -3.99 2.45
CA ILE A 103 -0.19 -2.62 2.52
C ILE A 103 -0.87 -1.71 1.50
N MET A 104 -1.08 -2.17 0.26
CA MET A 104 -1.76 -1.38 -0.76
C MET A 104 -3.24 -1.16 -0.42
N SER A 105 -3.93 -2.18 0.13
CA SER A 105 -5.29 -2.02 0.67
C SER A 105 -5.36 -1.03 1.82
N ALA A 106 -4.40 -1.11 2.75
CA ALA A 106 -4.30 -0.17 3.87
C ALA A 106 -4.07 1.26 3.39
N LYS A 107 -3.19 1.46 2.40
CA LYS A 107 -2.93 2.79 1.80
C LYS A 107 -4.22 3.37 1.22
N ALA A 108 -4.95 2.59 0.40
CA ALA A 108 -6.22 3.04 -0.17
C ALA A 108 -7.25 3.42 0.91
N LEU A 109 -7.38 2.58 1.95
CA LEU A 109 -8.29 2.87 3.06
C LEU A 109 -7.89 4.16 3.81
N LEU A 110 -6.61 4.32 4.17
CA LEU A 110 -6.17 5.44 4.99
C LEU A 110 -6.12 6.76 4.24
N ASP A 111 -6.00 6.75 2.92
CA ASP A 111 -6.14 7.94 2.08
C ASP A 111 -7.59 8.47 2.07
N GLU A 112 -8.57 7.57 2.13
CA GLU A 112 -9.99 7.93 2.15
C GLU A 112 -10.51 8.18 3.58
N ASN A 113 -10.06 7.35 4.54
CA ASN A 113 -10.49 7.40 5.93
C ASN A 113 -9.27 7.30 6.87
N PRO A 114 -8.76 8.43 7.36
CA PRO A 114 -7.58 8.44 8.23
C PRO A 114 -7.85 7.93 9.66
N ASP A 115 -9.09 7.71 10.05
CA ASP A 115 -9.48 7.21 11.40
C ASP A 115 -10.43 6.00 11.29
N PRO A 116 -9.97 4.87 10.69
CA PRO A 116 -10.81 3.72 10.46
C PRO A 116 -11.08 2.94 11.76
N THR A 117 -12.28 2.39 11.85
CA THR A 117 -12.59 1.36 12.84
C THR A 117 -11.92 0.03 12.49
N GLU A 118 -11.76 -0.86 13.47
CA GLU A 118 -11.27 -2.22 13.22
C GLU A 118 -12.11 -2.96 12.16
N ALA A 119 -13.42 -2.75 12.15
CA ALA A 119 -14.31 -3.37 11.18
C ALA A 119 -14.06 -2.89 9.75
N GLU A 120 -13.77 -1.61 9.55
CA GLU A 120 -13.40 -1.04 8.25
C GLU A 120 -12.04 -1.53 7.79
N VAL A 121 -11.06 -1.63 8.70
CA VAL A 121 -9.76 -2.22 8.39
C VAL A 121 -9.91 -3.67 7.95
N ARG A 122 -10.69 -4.48 8.67
CA ARG A 122 -10.95 -5.88 8.29
C ARG A 122 -11.62 -5.99 6.94
N ALA A 123 -12.60 -5.13 6.65
CA ALA A 123 -13.28 -5.10 5.36
C ALA A 123 -12.34 -4.70 4.20
N ALA A 124 -11.39 -3.80 4.44
CA ALA A 124 -10.45 -3.33 3.41
C ALA A 124 -9.42 -4.41 2.99
N ILE A 125 -9.17 -5.40 3.85
CA ILE A 125 -8.18 -6.47 3.58
C ILE A 125 -8.80 -7.87 3.44
N ASP A 126 -10.12 -8.01 3.46
CA ASP A 126 -10.82 -9.31 3.48
C ASP A 126 -10.66 -10.09 2.17
N ASP A 127 -10.42 -9.39 1.06
CA ASP A 127 -10.16 -9.96 -0.25
C ASP A 127 -8.68 -10.42 -0.45
N VAL A 128 -7.77 -10.04 0.45
CA VAL A 128 -6.37 -10.48 0.39
C VAL A 128 -6.22 -11.83 1.08
N VAL A 129 -6.05 -12.88 0.30
CA VAL A 129 -5.88 -14.24 0.85
C VAL A 129 -4.55 -14.38 1.57
N ASP A 130 -4.62 -14.65 2.86
CA ASP A 130 -3.48 -14.85 3.74
C ASP A 130 -3.68 -16.11 4.60
N ARG A 131 -2.67 -16.97 4.66
CA ARG A 131 -2.69 -18.23 5.42
C ARG A 131 -1.71 -18.25 6.60
N GLU A 132 -0.90 -17.22 6.77
CA GLU A 132 0.16 -17.16 7.77
C GLU A 132 -0.25 -16.33 8.98
N THR A 133 -0.80 -15.11 8.77
CA THR A 133 -1.03 -14.13 9.85
C THR A 133 -2.35 -14.33 10.60
N GLY A 134 -3.34 -14.98 9.97
CA GLY A 134 -4.73 -15.02 10.46
C GLY A 134 -5.36 -13.62 10.56
N TYR A 135 -4.80 -12.64 9.83
CA TYR A 135 -5.23 -11.23 9.75
C TYR A 135 -5.09 -10.42 11.04
N GLN A 136 -4.71 -11.03 12.16
CA GLN A 136 -4.63 -10.31 13.44
C GLN A 136 -3.56 -9.22 13.40
N LYS A 137 -2.34 -9.58 13.03
CA LYS A 137 -1.21 -8.64 13.00
C LYS A 137 -1.34 -7.57 11.90
N PRO A 138 -1.80 -7.86 10.68
CA PRO A 138 -2.12 -6.84 9.69
C PRO A 138 -3.14 -5.81 10.21
N VAL A 139 -4.21 -6.23 10.86
CA VAL A 139 -5.21 -5.32 11.42
C VAL A 139 -4.61 -4.40 12.49
N GLU A 140 -3.85 -4.96 13.45
CA GLU A 140 -3.16 -4.18 14.48
C GLU A 140 -2.19 -3.15 13.85
N ALA A 141 -1.42 -3.57 12.84
CA ALA A 141 -0.48 -2.70 12.14
C ALA A 141 -1.17 -1.55 11.39
N ILE A 142 -2.31 -1.81 10.74
CA ILE A 142 -3.04 -0.78 9.99
C ILE A 142 -3.65 0.26 10.95
N LEU A 143 -4.19 -0.17 12.07
CA LEU A 143 -4.72 0.75 13.09
C LEU A 143 -3.62 1.63 13.69
N ASP A 144 -2.46 1.07 14.00
CA ASP A 144 -1.30 1.81 14.47
C ASP A 144 -0.77 2.78 13.40
N ALA A 145 -0.71 2.35 12.13
CA ALA A 145 -0.32 3.23 11.03
C ALA A 145 -1.26 4.44 10.90
N ALA A 146 -2.57 4.22 11.03
CA ALA A 146 -3.57 5.29 11.02
C ALA A 146 -3.31 6.32 12.14
N GLU A 147 -3.02 5.86 13.35
CA GLU A 147 -2.69 6.75 14.48
C GLU A 147 -1.41 7.55 14.21
N ARG A 148 -0.33 6.90 13.76
CA ARG A 148 0.95 7.56 13.43
C ARG A 148 0.79 8.61 12.33
N MET A 149 0.00 8.33 11.29
CA MET A 149 -0.22 9.27 10.19
C MET A 149 -1.00 10.50 10.67
N ARG A 150 -2.03 10.33 11.49
CA ARG A 150 -2.77 11.46 12.10
C ARG A 150 -1.89 12.31 12.99
N ASP A 151 -1.05 11.70 13.82
CA ASP A 151 -0.15 12.41 14.73
C ASP A 151 0.90 13.23 13.97
N ALA A 152 1.38 12.72 12.82
CA ALA A 152 2.31 13.43 11.96
C ALA A 152 1.67 14.65 11.27
N ASP A 153 0.38 14.57 10.95
CA ASP A 153 -0.38 15.67 10.34
C ASP A 153 -0.94 16.68 11.36
N ALA A 154 -0.89 16.35 12.65
CA ALA A 154 -1.35 17.26 13.70
C ALA A 154 -0.46 18.51 13.74
N PRO A 155 -1.03 19.74 13.77
CA PRO A 155 -0.24 20.95 13.88
C PRO A 155 0.55 20.90 15.20
N ALA A 156 1.86 21.16 15.11
CA ALA A 156 2.71 21.25 16.31
C ALA A 156 2.05 22.19 17.31
N ASP A 157 1.67 21.67 18.48
CA ASP A 157 1.14 22.48 19.57
C ASP A 157 2.20 23.51 19.95
N THR A 158 2.02 24.74 19.48
CA THR A 158 2.83 25.88 19.92
C THR A 158 2.39 26.19 21.34
N GLY A 159 2.79 25.32 22.28
CA GLY A 159 2.55 25.49 23.70
C GLY A 159 2.91 26.92 24.16
N SER A 160 1.90 27.76 24.32
CA SER A 160 1.99 29.00 25.05
C SER A 160 2.39 28.65 26.47
N ASN A 161 3.67 28.82 26.77
CA ASN A 161 4.18 28.77 28.14
C ASN A 161 3.64 30.00 28.91
N PRO A 162 2.68 29.86 29.81
CA PRO A 162 2.32 30.94 30.71
C PRO A 162 3.28 30.93 31.92
N ARG A 163 4.54 31.33 31.70
CA ARG A 163 5.33 31.80 32.85
C ARG A 163 4.93 33.23 33.10
N GLY A 164 3.88 33.39 33.86
CA GLY A 164 3.62 34.64 34.55
C GLY A 164 4.73 34.88 35.55
N ASP A 165 5.49 35.92 35.32
CA ASP A 165 6.27 36.59 36.34
C ASP A 165 5.35 37.01 37.47
N THR A 166 5.59 36.53 38.67
CA THR A 166 5.21 37.24 39.88
C THR A 166 6.48 37.54 40.62
N ASN A 167 6.96 38.74 40.38
CA ASN A 167 7.92 39.43 41.21
C ASN A 167 7.09 40.29 42.20
N GLU A 168 7.12 39.98 43.49
CA GLU A 168 7.15 40.93 44.63
C GLU A 168 7.41 40.18 45.93
#